data_7931be87bf5f4a2b1e77014895128a67
#
_entry.id   7931be87bf5f4a2b1e77014895128a67
#
_cell.length_a   1.000
_cell.length_b   1.000
_cell.length_c   1.000
_cell.angle_alpha   90.00
_cell.angle_beta   90.00
_cell.angle_gamma   90.00
#
_symmetry.space_group_name_H-M   'P 1'
#
loop_
_entity.id
_entity.type
_entity.pdbx_description
1 polymer ?
#
loop_
_entity_poly.entity_id
_entity_poly.type
_entity_poly.pdbx_seq_one_letter_code
_entity_poly.pdbx_strand_id
1 'polypeptide(L)' 'MATHEIGIQIDLEKGVAFFGVEEVNQRIASGLRVVEIRPGGALMTRTGSAEEDETYTLSGCKFQVVFADS' A
#
# COMPACT_ATOMS: atom_id res chain seq x y z
N MET A 1 -1.27 -2.89 -20.11
CA MET A 1 -1.75 -2.38 -18.83
C MET A 1 -0.61 -2.31 -17.84
N ALA A 2 -0.60 -1.30 -17.02
CA ALA A 2 0.41 -1.12 -15.99
C ALA A 2 -0.24 -1.25 -14.61
N THR A 3 0.50 -1.75 -13.65
CA THR A 3 0.03 -1.89 -12.28
C THR A 3 1.02 -1.19 -11.35
N HIS A 4 0.50 -0.46 -10.38
CA HIS A 4 1.33 0.21 -9.40
C HIS A 4 0.75 -0.02 -8.01
N GLU A 5 1.63 -0.22 -7.03
CA GLU A 5 1.22 -0.48 -5.66
C GLU A 5 1.22 0.82 -4.85
N ILE A 6 0.14 1.05 -4.15
CA ILE A 6 0.03 2.12 -3.16
C ILE A 6 -0.32 1.53 -1.81
N GLY A 7 -0.08 2.29 -0.77
CA GLY A 7 -0.45 1.79 0.55
C GLY A 7 -0.42 2.84 1.63
N ILE A 8 -0.87 2.39 2.79
CA ILE A 8 -0.86 3.16 4.03
C ILE A 8 -0.06 2.36 5.03
N GLN A 9 0.87 3.02 5.70
CA GLN A 9 1.64 2.43 6.78
C GLN A 9 1.44 3.26 8.04
N ILE A 10 1.13 2.60 9.13
CA ILE A 10 0.89 3.26 10.41
C ILE A 10 2.02 2.91 11.36
N ASP A 11 2.69 3.94 11.87
CA ASP A 11 3.73 3.81 12.88
C ASP A 11 3.21 4.47 14.15
N LEU A 12 3.21 3.74 15.25
CA LEU A 12 2.67 4.26 16.50
C LEU A 12 3.44 5.45 17.05
N GLU A 13 4.69 5.60 16.64
CA GLU A 13 5.52 6.73 17.09
C GLU A 13 5.55 7.88 16.09
N LYS A 14 5.53 7.57 14.80
CA LYS A 14 5.71 8.56 13.74
C LYS A 14 4.42 8.97 13.04
N GLY A 15 3.35 8.22 13.24
CA GLY A 15 2.07 8.52 12.63
C GLY A 15 1.82 7.74 11.35
N VAL A 16 1.03 8.29 10.45
CA VAL A 16 0.58 7.63 9.24
C VAL A 16 1.41 8.10 8.05
N ALA A 17 1.87 7.15 7.26
CA ALA A 17 2.60 7.42 6.02
C ALA A 17 1.90 6.75 4.84
N PHE A 18 1.97 7.40 3.69
CA PHE A 18 1.46 6.84 2.44
C PHE A 18 2.64 6.56 1.53
N PHE A 19 2.53 5.54 0.70
CA PHE A 19 3.55 5.25 -0.31
C PHE A 19 2.92 4.97 -1.67
N GLY A 20 3.65 5.27 -2.73
CA GLY A 20 3.22 5.03 -4.10
C GLY A 20 2.22 6.02 -4.65
N VAL A 21 1.70 6.92 -3.84
CA VAL A 21 0.63 7.85 -4.23
C VAL A 21 1.11 8.84 -5.29
N GLU A 22 2.32 9.36 -5.15
CA GLU A 22 2.85 10.34 -6.10
C GLU A 22 2.97 9.75 -7.50
N GLU A 23 3.45 8.52 -7.61
CA GLU A 23 3.60 7.86 -8.90
C GLU A 23 2.25 7.62 -9.56
N VAL A 24 1.25 7.24 -8.79
CA VAL A 24 -0.11 7.07 -9.30
C VAL A 24 -0.64 8.40 -9.83
N ASN A 25 -0.47 9.46 -9.06
CA ASN A 25 -0.93 10.79 -9.48
C ASN A 25 -0.21 11.27 -10.74
N GLN A 26 1.09 11.00 -10.85
CA GLN A 26 1.85 11.34 -12.05
C GLN A 26 1.35 10.58 -13.28
N ARG A 27 1.01 9.31 -13.14
CA ARG A 27 0.48 8.51 -14.24
C ARG A 27 -0.89 9.02 -14.70
N ILE A 28 -1.74 9.39 -13.75
CA ILE A 28 -3.02 10.00 -14.09
C ILE A 28 -2.82 11.33 -14.82
N ALA A 29 -1.90 12.16 -14.33
CA ALA A 29 -1.58 13.43 -14.96
C ALA A 29 -1.00 13.25 -16.37
N SER A 30 -0.35 12.14 -16.65
CA SER A 30 0.21 11.86 -17.96
C SER A 30 -0.81 11.23 -18.94
N GLY A 31 -2.04 11.02 -18.51
CA GLY A 31 -3.10 10.55 -19.39
C GLY A 31 -3.53 9.10 -19.17
N LEU A 32 -2.90 8.40 -18.26
CA LEU A 32 -3.33 7.04 -17.93
C LEU A 32 -4.60 7.07 -17.09
N ARG A 33 -5.39 6.03 -17.23
CA ARG A 33 -6.67 5.92 -16.57
C ARG A 33 -6.67 4.74 -15.62
N VAL A 34 -7.18 4.95 -14.40
CA VAL A 34 -7.37 3.86 -13.46
C VAL A 34 -8.60 3.06 -13.87
N VAL A 35 -8.43 1.78 -14.10
CA VAL A 35 -9.52 0.90 -14.50
C VAL A 35 -9.93 -0.09 -13.41
N GLU A 36 -9.05 -0.33 -12.44
CA GLU A 36 -9.35 -1.26 -11.38
C GLU A 36 -8.46 -0.97 -10.17
N ILE A 37 -8.99 -1.21 -8.99
CA ILE A 37 -8.21 -1.20 -7.76
C ILE A 37 -8.40 -2.56 -7.10
N ARG A 38 -7.28 -3.27 -6.88
CA ARG A 38 -7.28 -4.60 -6.29
C ARG A 38 -6.68 -4.57 -4.90
N PRO A 39 -7.12 -5.44 -4.00
CA PRO A 39 -6.46 -5.56 -2.71
C PRO A 39 -5.03 -6.07 -2.90
N GLY A 40 -4.07 -5.43 -2.22
CA GLY A 40 -2.67 -5.78 -2.30
C GLY A 40 -2.13 -6.46 -1.05
N GLY A 41 -2.98 -6.72 -0.08
CA GLY A 41 -2.60 -7.40 1.14
C GLY A 41 -2.40 -6.47 2.32
N ALA A 42 -2.27 -7.05 3.49
CA ALA A 42 -2.05 -6.33 4.73
C ALA A 42 -0.55 -6.20 5.02
N LEU A 43 -0.19 -5.10 5.67
CA LEU A 43 1.14 -4.92 6.22
C LEU A 43 1.09 -5.28 7.69
N MET A 44 1.95 -6.20 8.11
CA MET A 44 1.96 -6.70 9.47
C MET A 44 3.32 -6.44 10.10
N THR A 45 3.31 -6.01 11.35
CA THR A 45 4.52 -5.80 12.13
C THR A 45 4.54 -6.82 13.26
N ARG A 46 5.65 -7.49 13.43
CA ARG A 46 5.84 -8.45 14.52
C ARG A 46 6.05 -7.69 15.83
N THR A 47 5.20 -7.96 16.81
CA THR A 47 5.22 -7.23 18.07
C THR A 47 5.54 -8.09 19.29
N GLY A 48 5.60 -9.40 19.15
CA GLY A 48 5.87 -10.28 20.26
C GLY A 48 7.36 -10.60 20.45
N SER A 49 7.76 -10.91 21.68
CA SER A 49 9.10 -11.41 21.93
C SER A 49 9.19 -12.88 21.48
N ALA A 50 10.24 -13.18 20.86
CA ALA A 50 10.50 -14.16 19.83
C ALA A 50 10.23 -15.64 20.10
N GLU A 51 9.92 -16.10 21.26
CA GLU A 51 9.99 -17.54 21.46
C GLU A 51 8.67 -18.24 21.73
N GLU A 52 7.67 -17.55 22.22
CA GLU A 52 6.43 -18.21 22.61
C GLU A 52 5.18 -17.67 21.94
N ASP A 53 5.18 -16.42 21.52
CA ASP A 53 4.02 -15.82 20.86
C ASP A 53 4.44 -14.97 19.68
N GLU A 54 4.29 -15.52 18.48
CA GLU A 54 4.40 -14.70 17.29
C GLU A 54 3.11 -13.88 17.17
N THR A 55 3.14 -12.69 17.74
CA THR A 55 2.02 -11.77 17.61
C THR A 55 2.33 -10.77 16.52
N TYR A 56 1.37 -10.56 15.63
CA TYR A 56 1.49 -9.58 14.57
C TYR A 56 0.42 -8.53 14.76
N THR A 57 0.81 -7.29 14.54
CA THR A 57 -0.12 -6.16 14.58
C THR A 57 -0.28 -5.63 13.17
N LEU A 58 -1.51 -5.37 12.77
CA LEU A 58 -1.80 -4.76 11.48
C LEU A 58 -1.22 -3.34 11.49
N SER A 59 -0.28 -3.07 10.59
CA SER A 59 0.38 -1.77 10.50
C SER A 59 0.02 -1.00 9.24
N GLY A 60 -0.84 -1.55 8.40
CA GLY A 60 -1.26 -0.87 7.20
C GLY A 60 -1.86 -1.82 6.19
N CYS A 61 -2.10 -1.31 5.00
CA CYS A 61 -2.60 -2.13 3.91
C CYS A 61 -2.07 -1.60 2.58
N LYS A 62 -2.08 -2.48 1.58
CA LYS A 62 -1.64 -2.17 0.23
C LYS A 62 -2.77 -2.39 -0.76
N PHE A 63 -2.71 -1.64 -1.85
CA PHE A 63 -3.63 -1.77 -2.97
C PHE A 63 -2.85 -1.78 -4.26
N GLN A 64 -3.34 -2.52 -5.24
CA GLN A 64 -2.80 -2.48 -6.59
C GLN A 64 -3.72 -1.64 -7.46
N VAL A 65 -3.17 -0.60 -8.06
CA VAL A 65 -3.90 0.27 -8.97
C VAL A 65 -3.55 -0.15 -10.39
N VAL A 66 -4.55 -0.55 -11.14
CA VAL A 66 -4.38 -1.01 -12.53
C VAL A 66 -4.73 0.13 -13.47
N PHE A 67 -3.81 0.44 -14.37
CA PHE A 67 -3.97 1.51 -15.34
C PHE A 67 -4.16 0.94 -16.73
N ALA A 68 -4.91 1.66 -17.54
CA ALA A 68 -5.01 1.41 -18.96
C ALA A 68 -4.69 2.69 -19.70
N ASP A 69 -4.28 2.55 -20.96
CA ASP A 69 -4.09 3.70 -21.82
C ASP A 69 -5.44 4.37 -22.10
N SER A 70 -5.43 5.66 -22.10
CA SER A 70 -6.64 6.43 -22.39
C SER A 70 -6.93 6.52 -23.88
#